data_f7414383f6d9edab006af5110b01fbbc
#
_entry.id   f7414383f6d9edab006af5110b01fbbc
#
_cell.length_a   1.000
_cell.length_b   1.000
_cell.length_c   1.000
_cell.angle_alpha   90.00
_cell.angle_beta   90.00
_cell.angle_gamma   90.00
#
_symmetry.space_group_name_H-M   'P 1'
#
loop_
_entity.id
_entity.type
_entity.pdbx_description
1 polymer ?
#
loop_
_entity_poly.entity_id
_entity_poly.type
_entity_poly.pdbx_seq_one_letter_code
_entity_poly.pdbx_strand_id
1 'polypeptide(L)'
;MSEKTESIKETAQQAIGSEKMREELVADLSGSLRRARQDAAAVFAQIAKVDPEILVPYIDDFIDALKRPEAQTRWESLEVLTTLVPLASKSCDKALADAETALFDEENGFVRLAALRFLCKLGATTAMRSEKVWPLLDEAI
;
A
#
# COMPACT_ATOMS: atom_id res chain seq x y z
N MET A 1 22.11 9.35 2.15
CA MET A 1 21.00 8.73 1.41
C MET A 1 21.46 8.41 -0.01
N SER A 2 20.90 7.34 -0.58
CA SER A 2 21.26 6.95 -1.94
C SER A 2 20.64 7.91 -2.97
N GLU A 3 21.25 7.97 -4.14
CA GLU A 3 20.72 8.75 -5.27
C GLU A 3 19.31 8.29 -5.65
N LYS A 4 19.06 6.99 -5.57
CA LYS A 4 17.74 6.43 -5.87
C LYS A 4 16.67 6.94 -4.88
N THR A 5 16.99 7.01 -3.59
CA THR A 5 16.08 7.53 -2.57
C THR A 5 15.74 9.00 -2.83
N GLU A 6 16.74 9.81 -3.18
CA GLU A 6 16.52 11.22 -3.52
C GLU A 6 15.66 11.36 -4.78
N SER A 7 15.93 10.54 -5.80
CA SER A 7 15.15 10.54 -7.05
C SER A 7 13.69 10.19 -6.80
N ILE A 8 13.43 9.22 -5.94
CA ILE A 8 12.05 8.83 -5.58
C ILE A 8 11.33 9.98 -4.87
N LYS A 9 12.01 10.66 -3.93
CA LYS A 9 11.45 11.82 -3.23
C LYS A 9 11.15 12.98 -4.17
N GLU A 10 12.04 13.26 -5.11
CA GLU A 10 11.84 14.31 -6.12
C GLU A 10 10.65 13.98 -7.02
N THR A 11 10.56 12.74 -7.48
CA THR A 11 9.45 12.29 -8.30
C THR A 11 8.12 12.41 -7.53
N ALA A 12 8.12 12.05 -6.24
CA ALA A 12 6.95 12.18 -5.39
C ALA A 12 6.50 13.64 -5.29
N GLN A 13 7.44 14.58 -5.08
CA GLN A 13 7.11 16.01 -5.02
C GLN A 13 6.48 16.50 -6.31
N GLN A 14 7.02 16.09 -7.45
CA GLN A 14 6.47 16.44 -8.76
C GLN A 14 5.07 15.84 -8.95
N ALA A 15 4.88 14.59 -8.57
CA ALA A 15 3.61 13.88 -8.75
C ALA A 15 2.51 14.44 -7.85
N ILE A 16 2.84 14.98 -6.68
CA ILE A 16 1.87 15.64 -5.80
C ILE A 16 1.21 16.82 -6.54
N GLY A 17 1.98 17.55 -7.33
CA GLY A 17 1.49 18.67 -8.11
C GLY A 17 0.94 18.33 -9.48
N SER A 18 0.89 17.08 -9.88
CA SER A 18 0.53 16.67 -11.24
C SER A 18 -0.32 15.41 -11.27
N GLU A 19 -1.61 15.59 -11.54
CA GLU A 19 -2.52 14.47 -11.74
C GLU A 19 -2.07 13.57 -12.89
N LYS A 20 -1.57 14.16 -13.97
CA LYS A 20 -1.06 13.40 -15.11
C LYS A 20 0.07 12.47 -14.70
N MET A 21 1.03 12.95 -13.89
CA MET A 21 2.11 12.11 -13.40
C MET A 21 1.59 10.99 -12.50
N ARG A 22 0.59 11.28 -11.64
CA ARG A 22 0.00 10.24 -10.81
C ARG A 22 -0.65 9.15 -11.64
N GLU A 23 -1.35 9.52 -12.70
CA GLU A 23 -1.98 8.54 -13.61
C GLU A 23 -0.94 7.71 -14.35
N GLU A 24 0.17 8.30 -14.75
CA GLU A 24 1.29 7.57 -15.37
C GLU A 24 1.91 6.57 -14.38
N LEU A 25 2.07 6.97 -13.11
CA LEU A 25 2.57 6.09 -12.06
C LEU A 25 1.61 4.94 -11.77
N VAL A 26 0.30 5.18 -11.80
CA VAL A 26 -0.72 4.13 -11.66
C VAL A 26 -0.59 3.13 -12.81
N ALA A 27 -0.39 3.60 -14.03
CA ALA A 27 -0.19 2.73 -15.18
C ALA A 27 1.07 1.88 -15.00
N ASP A 28 2.16 2.44 -14.48
CA ASP A 28 3.37 1.69 -14.16
C ASP A 28 3.12 0.65 -13.07
N LEU A 29 2.38 1.01 -12.04
CA LEU A 29 2.07 0.11 -10.92
C LEU A 29 1.33 -1.14 -11.39
N SER A 30 0.46 -1.02 -12.37
CA SER A 30 -0.31 -2.13 -12.93
C SER A 30 0.31 -2.72 -14.20
N GLY A 31 1.45 -2.18 -14.64
CA GLY A 31 2.11 -2.58 -15.87
C GLY A 31 2.89 -3.90 -15.76
N SER A 32 3.54 -4.28 -16.87
CA SER A 32 4.23 -5.56 -16.99
C SER A 32 5.68 -5.54 -16.54
N LEU A 33 6.27 -4.36 -16.33
CA LEU A 33 7.67 -4.24 -15.96
C LEU A 33 7.82 -4.21 -14.45
N ARG A 34 8.47 -5.23 -13.90
CA ARG A 34 8.69 -5.37 -12.45
C ARG A 34 9.34 -4.13 -11.84
N ARG A 35 10.40 -3.62 -12.46
CA ARG A 35 11.12 -2.46 -11.94
C ARG A 35 10.25 -1.21 -11.89
N ALA A 36 9.46 -1.00 -12.96
CA ALA A 36 8.53 0.13 -13.00
C ALA A 36 7.46 0.02 -11.91
N ARG A 37 6.95 -1.19 -11.65
CA ARG A 37 6.00 -1.42 -10.56
C ARG A 37 6.61 -1.08 -9.20
N GLN A 38 7.85 -1.55 -8.95
CA GLN A 38 8.54 -1.31 -7.69
C GLN A 38 8.82 0.19 -7.49
N ASP A 39 9.29 0.87 -8.53
CA ASP A 39 9.58 2.29 -8.45
C ASP A 39 8.31 3.12 -8.24
N ALA A 40 7.23 2.79 -8.95
CA ALA A 40 5.94 3.46 -8.76
C ALA A 40 5.41 3.27 -7.33
N ALA A 41 5.48 2.06 -6.80
CA ALA A 41 5.05 1.78 -5.43
C ALA A 41 5.84 2.60 -4.41
N ALA A 42 7.16 2.71 -4.60
CA ALA A 42 8.03 3.49 -3.72
C ALA A 42 7.68 4.99 -3.78
N VAL A 43 7.38 5.52 -4.98
CA VAL A 43 6.96 6.91 -5.14
C VAL A 43 5.63 7.15 -4.42
N PHE A 44 4.65 6.27 -4.61
CA PHE A 44 3.36 6.41 -3.94
C PHE A 44 3.49 6.35 -2.42
N ALA A 45 4.38 5.52 -1.90
CA ALA A 45 4.64 5.46 -0.45
C ALA A 45 5.15 6.81 0.07
N GLN A 46 6.00 7.52 -0.69
CA GLN A 46 6.45 8.86 -0.32
C GLN A 46 5.33 9.89 -0.41
N ILE A 47 4.49 9.84 -1.44
CA ILE A 47 3.33 10.72 -1.57
C ILE A 47 2.39 10.55 -0.37
N ALA A 48 2.15 9.31 0.03
CA ALA A 48 1.26 8.99 1.15
C ALA A 48 1.71 9.62 2.47
N LYS A 49 3.00 9.81 2.66
CA LYS A 49 3.56 10.46 3.86
C LYS A 49 3.30 11.97 3.89
N VAL A 50 3.09 12.57 2.73
CA VAL A 50 2.96 14.03 2.59
C VAL A 50 1.51 14.45 2.37
N ASP A 51 0.83 13.78 1.44
CA ASP A 51 -0.54 14.14 1.05
C ASP A 51 -1.32 12.87 0.66
N PRO A 52 -1.78 12.10 1.65
CA PRO A 52 -2.49 10.85 1.36
C PRO A 52 -3.84 11.05 0.67
N GLU A 53 -4.51 12.18 0.86
CA GLU A 53 -5.85 12.41 0.30
C GLU A 53 -5.88 12.31 -1.23
N ILE A 54 -4.82 12.74 -1.90
CA ILE A 54 -4.77 12.69 -3.37
C ILE A 54 -4.67 11.27 -3.90
N LEU A 55 -4.39 10.29 -3.04
CA LEU A 55 -4.27 8.88 -3.43
C LEU A 55 -5.57 8.10 -3.25
N VAL A 56 -6.57 8.66 -2.59
CA VAL A 56 -7.87 7.99 -2.39
C VAL A 56 -8.49 7.48 -3.70
N PRO A 57 -8.45 8.22 -4.82
CA PRO A 57 -9.02 7.72 -6.08
C PRO A 57 -8.35 6.46 -6.63
N TYR A 58 -7.16 6.11 -6.15
CA TYR A 58 -6.37 4.99 -6.67
C TYR A 58 -6.35 3.78 -5.75
N ILE A 59 -7.21 3.73 -4.74
CA ILE A 59 -7.23 2.61 -3.76
C ILE A 59 -7.32 1.25 -4.45
N ASP A 60 -8.19 1.10 -5.44
CA ASP A 60 -8.34 -0.18 -6.13
C ASP A 60 -7.06 -0.62 -6.85
N ASP A 61 -6.27 0.35 -7.34
CA ASP A 61 -4.98 0.06 -7.98
C ASP A 61 -3.95 -0.44 -6.96
N PHE A 62 -3.95 0.12 -5.75
CA PHE A 62 -3.07 -0.36 -4.68
C PHE A 62 -3.49 -1.75 -4.19
N ILE A 63 -4.77 -2.03 -4.14
CA ILE A 63 -5.27 -3.37 -3.79
C ILE A 63 -4.84 -4.38 -4.84
N ASP A 64 -4.98 -4.05 -6.13
CA ASP A 64 -4.52 -4.91 -7.22
C ASP A 64 -3.01 -5.18 -7.13
N ALA A 65 -2.24 -4.18 -6.70
CA ALA A 65 -0.78 -4.32 -6.56
C ALA A 65 -0.38 -5.36 -5.49
N LEU A 66 -1.27 -5.69 -4.56
CA LEU A 66 -1.01 -6.72 -3.55
C LEU A 66 -0.93 -8.13 -4.15
N LYS A 67 -1.36 -8.29 -5.40
CA LYS A 67 -1.32 -9.58 -6.11
C LYS A 67 -0.04 -9.77 -6.91
N ARG A 68 0.87 -8.80 -6.90
CA ARG A 68 2.13 -8.90 -7.66
C ARG A 68 3.13 -9.82 -6.95
N PRO A 69 4.02 -10.48 -7.70
CA PRO A 69 4.95 -11.44 -7.09
C PRO A 69 6.08 -10.80 -6.30
N GLU A 70 6.53 -9.60 -6.66
CA GLU A 70 7.63 -8.94 -5.98
C GLU A 70 7.20 -8.33 -4.64
N ALA A 71 8.01 -8.57 -3.62
CA ALA A 71 7.72 -8.15 -2.26
C ALA A 71 7.60 -6.63 -2.11
N GLN A 72 8.47 -5.87 -2.75
CA GLN A 72 8.49 -4.40 -2.59
C GLN A 72 7.18 -3.77 -3.04
N THR A 73 6.65 -4.17 -4.19
CA THR A 73 5.36 -3.66 -4.68
C THR A 73 4.26 -3.92 -3.66
N ARG A 74 4.26 -5.10 -3.05
CA ARG A 74 3.25 -5.48 -2.05
C ARG A 74 3.38 -4.71 -0.75
N TRP A 75 4.58 -4.62 -0.16
CA TRP A 75 4.69 -3.94 1.14
C TRP A 75 4.52 -2.43 1.02
N GLU A 76 5.01 -1.82 -0.05
CA GLU A 76 4.83 -0.38 -0.26
C GLU A 76 3.35 -0.05 -0.48
N SER A 77 2.63 -0.87 -1.25
CA SER A 77 1.20 -0.68 -1.46
C SER A 77 0.40 -0.86 -0.17
N LEU A 78 0.77 -1.82 0.68
CA LEU A 78 0.15 -1.98 2.00
C LEU A 78 0.41 -0.76 2.89
N GLU A 79 1.59 -0.16 2.83
CA GLU A 79 1.89 1.06 3.58
C GLU A 79 1.02 2.23 3.11
N VAL A 80 0.85 2.37 1.79
CA VAL A 80 -0.06 3.38 1.24
C VAL A 80 -1.49 3.16 1.74
N LEU A 81 -2.00 1.93 1.62
CA LEU A 81 -3.36 1.61 2.06
C LEU A 81 -3.55 1.88 3.55
N THR A 82 -2.53 1.64 4.36
CA THR A 82 -2.58 1.93 5.80
C THR A 82 -2.83 3.41 6.06
N THR A 83 -2.18 4.31 5.32
CA THR A 83 -2.41 5.74 5.46
C THR A 83 -3.80 6.16 4.97
N LEU A 84 -4.40 5.39 4.05
CA LEU A 84 -5.71 5.70 3.48
C LEU A 84 -6.88 5.17 4.31
N VAL A 85 -6.64 4.26 5.25
CA VAL A 85 -7.70 3.71 6.10
C VAL A 85 -8.53 4.79 6.79
N PRO A 86 -7.94 5.80 7.46
CA PRO A 86 -8.75 6.83 8.12
C PRO A 86 -9.59 7.67 7.15
N LEU A 87 -9.19 7.74 5.89
CA LEU A 87 -9.84 8.56 4.87
C LEU A 87 -10.91 7.80 4.10
N ALA A 88 -10.77 6.48 3.95
CA ALA A 88 -11.62 5.66 3.10
C ALA A 88 -11.64 4.20 3.55
N SER A 89 -11.98 3.97 4.83
CA SER A 89 -11.96 2.63 5.42
C SER A 89 -12.84 1.62 4.68
N LYS A 90 -14.01 2.04 4.21
CA LYS A 90 -14.91 1.16 3.46
C LYS A 90 -14.27 0.63 2.19
N SER A 91 -13.58 1.49 1.45
CA SER A 91 -12.86 1.08 0.24
C SER A 91 -11.71 0.13 0.58
N CYS A 92 -11.06 0.34 1.72
CA CYS A 92 -9.97 -0.51 2.18
C CYS A 92 -10.42 -1.90 2.63
N ASP A 93 -11.70 -2.11 2.94
CA ASP A 93 -12.23 -3.44 3.28
C ASP A 93 -11.96 -4.47 2.18
N LYS A 94 -11.91 -4.03 0.93
CA LYS A 94 -11.63 -4.91 -0.22
C LYS A 94 -10.23 -5.50 -0.20
N ALA A 95 -9.32 -4.94 0.58
CA ALA A 95 -7.96 -5.44 0.71
C ALA A 95 -7.80 -6.53 1.77
N LEU A 96 -8.85 -6.83 2.54
CA LEU A 96 -8.75 -7.74 3.68
C LEU A 96 -8.18 -9.12 3.32
N ALA A 97 -8.69 -9.74 2.25
CA ALA A 97 -8.21 -11.06 1.84
C ALA A 97 -6.75 -11.07 1.41
N ASP A 98 -6.34 -10.06 0.64
CA ASP A 98 -4.95 -9.96 0.19
C ASP A 98 -4.00 -9.60 1.35
N ALA A 99 -4.46 -8.79 2.29
CA ALA A 99 -3.70 -8.47 3.49
C ALA A 99 -3.53 -9.70 4.39
N GLU A 100 -4.56 -10.55 4.50
CA GLU A 100 -4.47 -11.81 5.22
C GLU A 100 -3.40 -12.71 4.60
N THR A 101 -3.41 -12.85 3.27
CA THR A 101 -2.39 -13.63 2.56
C THR A 101 -0.99 -13.08 2.86
N ALA A 102 -0.84 -11.76 2.84
CA ALA A 102 0.45 -11.11 3.11
C ALA A 102 0.91 -11.29 4.57
N LEU A 103 -0.03 -11.32 5.51
CA LEU A 103 0.26 -11.53 6.93
C LEU A 103 0.94 -12.88 7.19
N PHE A 104 0.58 -13.89 6.40
CA PHE A 104 1.11 -15.23 6.54
C PHE A 104 2.18 -15.57 5.50
N ASP A 105 2.76 -14.58 4.83
CA ASP A 105 3.86 -14.78 3.90
C ASP A 105 5.11 -15.23 4.68
N GLU A 106 5.50 -16.49 4.51
CA GLU A 106 6.63 -17.07 5.22
C GLU A 106 7.99 -16.61 4.70
N GLU A 107 8.03 -16.05 3.50
CA GLU A 107 9.28 -15.70 2.83
C GLU A 107 9.73 -14.25 3.04
N ASN A 108 8.83 -13.37 3.44
CA ASN A 108 9.19 -11.96 3.51
C ASN A 108 8.64 -11.23 4.74
N GLY A 109 9.56 -10.89 5.66
CA GLY A 109 9.20 -10.21 6.90
C GLY A 109 8.67 -8.79 6.70
N PHE A 110 9.13 -8.07 5.67
CA PHE A 110 8.64 -6.73 5.39
C PHE A 110 7.18 -6.76 4.94
N VAL A 111 6.82 -7.74 4.13
CA VAL A 111 5.44 -7.94 3.68
C VAL A 111 4.55 -8.28 4.88
N ARG A 112 4.99 -9.20 5.76
CA ARG A 112 4.24 -9.54 6.97
C ARG A 112 4.01 -8.32 7.87
N LEU A 113 5.05 -7.52 8.09
CA LEU A 113 4.97 -6.33 8.94
C LEU A 113 4.02 -5.29 8.36
N ALA A 114 4.09 -5.04 7.05
CA ALA A 114 3.20 -4.11 6.38
C ALA A 114 1.74 -4.56 6.47
N ALA A 115 1.50 -5.87 6.30
CA ALA A 115 0.15 -6.44 6.45
C ALA A 115 -0.37 -6.31 7.87
N LEU A 116 0.48 -6.56 8.87
CA LEU A 116 0.13 -6.43 10.28
C LEU A 116 -0.30 -4.98 10.59
N ARG A 117 0.46 -4.00 10.12
CA ARG A 117 0.15 -2.59 10.32
C ARG A 117 -1.17 -2.19 9.66
N PHE A 118 -1.39 -2.66 8.42
CA PHE A 118 -2.63 -2.39 7.72
C PHE A 118 -3.83 -2.98 8.47
N LEU A 119 -3.74 -4.24 8.86
CA LEU A 119 -4.84 -4.93 9.55
C LEU A 119 -5.13 -4.31 10.92
N CYS A 120 -4.10 -3.91 11.67
CA CYS A 120 -4.29 -3.20 12.93
C CYS A 120 -5.03 -1.87 12.72
N LYS A 121 -4.65 -1.12 11.69
CA LYS A 121 -5.28 0.15 11.38
C LYS A 121 -6.74 -0.02 10.97
N LEU A 122 -6.99 -0.98 10.09
CA LEU A 122 -8.34 -1.29 9.62
C LEU A 122 -9.23 -1.79 10.77
N GLY A 123 -8.72 -2.72 11.58
CA GLY A 123 -9.45 -3.30 12.70
C GLY A 123 -9.81 -2.28 13.77
N ALA A 124 -9.05 -1.20 13.90
CA ALA A 124 -9.29 -0.15 14.89
C ALA A 124 -10.42 0.81 14.49
N THR A 125 -10.95 0.72 13.27
CA THR A 125 -11.94 1.69 12.77
C THR A 125 -13.35 1.44 13.29
N THR A 126 -13.80 0.20 13.40
CA THR A 126 -15.13 -0.17 13.91
C THR A 126 -15.06 -1.49 14.64
N ALA A 127 -16.05 -1.76 15.52
CA ALA A 127 -16.15 -3.02 16.22
C ALA A 127 -16.29 -4.20 15.24
N MET A 128 -17.04 -4.01 14.15
CA MET A 128 -17.23 -5.06 13.14
C MET A 128 -15.91 -5.43 12.45
N ARG A 129 -15.09 -4.43 12.11
CA ARG A 129 -13.78 -4.67 11.52
C ARG A 129 -12.82 -5.30 12.52
N SER A 130 -12.87 -4.87 13.78
CA SER A 130 -12.08 -5.48 14.86
C SER A 130 -12.38 -6.96 15.00
N GLU A 131 -13.65 -7.35 14.94
CA GLU A 131 -14.06 -8.76 15.01
C GLU A 131 -13.52 -9.61 13.85
N LYS A 132 -13.38 -9.00 12.67
CA LYS A 132 -12.83 -9.70 11.50
C LYS A 132 -11.31 -9.82 11.56
N VAL A 133 -10.64 -8.79 12.04
CA VAL A 133 -9.17 -8.68 12.01
C VAL A 133 -8.53 -9.39 13.20
N TRP A 134 -9.12 -9.27 14.39
CA TRP A 134 -8.52 -9.79 15.61
C TRP A 134 -8.12 -11.27 15.55
N PRO A 135 -8.98 -12.18 15.03
CA PRO A 135 -8.58 -13.59 14.93
C PRO A 135 -7.35 -13.81 14.06
N LEU A 136 -7.17 -12.99 13.01
CA LEU A 136 -5.99 -13.08 12.13
C LEU A 136 -4.74 -12.67 12.87
N LEU A 137 -4.81 -11.58 13.64
CA LEU A 137 -3.68 -11.09 14.43
C LEU A 137 -3.30 -12.09 15.52
N ASP A 138 -4.29 -12.67 16.17
CA ASP A 138 -4.08 -13.67 17.21
C ASP A 138 -3.38 -14.93 16.65
N GLU A 139 -3.81 -15.38 15.47
CA GLU A 139 -3.19 -16.51 14.79
C GLU A 139 -1.75 -16.20 14.37
N ALA A 140 -1.46 -14.97 13.97
CA ALA A 140 -0.13 -14.57 13.49
C ALA A 140 0.89 -14.39 14.61
N ILE A 141 0.45 -14.18 15.84
CA ILE A 141 1.30 -14.04 17.02
C ILE A 141 1.54 -15.41 17.65
#